data_3128acca3c4a653427fb6df71c675e2b
#
_entry.id   3128acca3c4a653427fb6df71c675e2b
#
_cell.length_a   1.000
_cell.length_b   1.000
_cell.length_c   1.000
_cell.angle_alpha   90.00
_cell.angle_beta   90.00
_cell.angle_gamma   90.00
#
_symmetry.space_group_name_H-M   'P 1'
#
loop_
_entity.id
_entity.type
_entity.pdbx_description
1 polymer ?
#
loop_
_entity_poly.entity_id
_entity_poly.type
_entity_poly.pdbx_seq_one_letter_code
_entity_poly.pdbx_strand_id
1 'polypeptide(L)' 'MKRVDFIKHIEKNGCDFYREGANHTIYINREKNKTSTVPRHREINDFLCKKICKDLEIKMPF' A
#
# COMPACT_ATOMS: atom_id res chain seq x y z
N MET A 1 6.48 -9.73 -4.07
CA MET A 1 5.18 -9.50 -4.73
C MET A 1 5.32 -8.37 -5.74
N LYS A 2 4.73 -8.52 -6.90
CA LYS A 2 4.78 -7.45 -7.90
C LYS A 2 3.98 -6.25 -7.42
N ARG A 3 4.52 -5.06 -7.67
CA ARG A 3 3.87 -3.82 -7.24
C ARG A 3 2.43 -3.71 -7.77
N VAL A 4 2.22 -4.08 -9.03
CA VAL A 4 0.88 -3.99 -9.63
C VAL A 4 -0.11 -4.88 -8.89
N ASP A 5 0.32 -6.06 -8.45
CA ASP A 5 -0.56 -6.97 -7.72
C ASP A 5 -0.80 -6.45 -6.30
N PHE A 6 0.21 -5.87 -5.69
CA PHE A 6 0.07 -5.30 -4.36
C PHE A 6 -0.88 -4.10 -4.37
N ILE A 7 -0.76 -3.23 -5.37
CA ILE A 7 -1.68 -2.09 -5.50
C ILE A 7 -3.12 -2.58 -5.64
N LYS A 8 -3.35 -3.63 -6.44
CA LYS A 8 -4.70 -4.20 -6.57
C LYS A 8 -5.20 -4.71 -5.22
N HIS A 9 -4.32 -5.32 -4.43
CA HIS A 9 -4.70 -5.82 -3.11
C HIS A 9 -5.15 -4.67 -2.19
N ILE A 10 -4.37 -3.60 -2.11
CA ILE A 10 -4.71 -2.50 -1.20
C ILE A 10 -5.95 -1.74 -1.69
N GLU A 11 -6.14 -1.62 -2.99
CA GLU A 11 -7.36 -1.00 -3.54
C GLU A 11 -8.58 -1.85 -3.25
N LYS A 12 -8.46 -3.16 -3.38
CA LYS A 12 -9.55 -4.09 -3.07
C LYS A 12 -9.96 -4.00 -1.60
N ASN A 13 -9.04 -3.61 -0.75
CA ASN A 13 -9.29 -3.48 0.69
C ASN A 13 -9.62 -2.04 1.11
N GLY A 14 -10.01 -1.21 0.17
CA GLY A 14 -10.56 0.12 0.48
C GLY A 14 -9.55 1.25 0.52
N CYS A 15 -8.35 1.04 0.02
CA CYS A 15 -7.33 2.08 0.01
C CYS A 15 -7.27 2.73 -1.37
N ASP A 16 -7.01 4.03 -1.37
CA ASP A 16 -6.95 4.83 -2.60
C ASP A 16 -5.62 5.54 -2.71
N PHE A 17 -5.29 5.92 -3.92
CA PHE A 17 -4.19 6.85 -4.16
C PHE A 17 -4.50 8.15 -3.41
N TYR A 18 -3.52 8.66 -2.67
CA TYR A 18 -3.67 9.90 -1.94
C TYR A 18 -2.89 11.04 -2.61
N ARG A 19 -1.59 10.87 -2.75
CA ARG A 19 -0.74 11.84 -3.44
C ARG A 19 0.62 11.25 -3.74
N GLU A 20 1.39 11.93 -4.59
CA GLU A 20 2.77 11.55 -4.85
C GLU A 20 3.68 12.22 -3.84
N GLY A 21 4.60 11.45 -3.26
CA GLY A 21 5.70 11.98 -2.49
C GLY A 21 6.94 12.07 -3.36
N ALA A 22 8.07 12.46 -2.75
CA ALA A 22 9.32 12.64 -3.48
C ALA A 22 9.78 11.36 -4.18
N ASN A 23 9.78 10.23 -3.46
CA ASN A 23 10.24 8.95 -4.00
C ASN A 23 9.22 7.83 -3.84
N HIS A 24 8.03 8.15 -3.36
CA HIS A 24 7.02 7.16 -3.06
C HIS A 24 5.64 7.67 -3.41
N THR A 25 4.75 6.73 -3.71
CA THR A 25 3.33 7.02 -3.88
C THR A 25 2.67 6.84 -2.52
N ILE A 26 1.82 7.77 -2.12
CA ILE A 26 1.14 7.70 -0.83
C ILE A 26 -0.28 7.19 -1.05
N TYR A 27 -0.64 6.13 -0.33
CA TYR A 27 -1.99 5.57 -0.35
C TYR A 27 -2.67 5.82 0.97
N ILE A 28 -3.99 5.89 0.95
CA ILE A 28 -4.79 6.18 2.14
C ILE A 28 -5.91 5.17 2.28
N ASN A 29 -6.12 4.74 3.53
CA ASN A 29 -7.33 4.02 3.93
C ASN A 29 -8.23 5.06 4.58
N ARG A 30 -9.22 5.55 3.83
CA ARG A 30 -10.06 6.66 4.29
C ARG A 30 -10.95 6.27 5.45
N GLU A 31 -11.39 5.02 5.50
CA GLU A 31 -12.22 4.53 6.59
C GLU A 31 -11.49 4.62 7.93
N LYS A 32 -10.19 4.27 7.92
CA LYS A 32 -9.37 4.29 9.14
C LYS A 32 -8.58 5.58 9.30
N ASN A 33 -8.58 6.42 8.26
CA ASN A 33 -7.79 7.64 8.21
C ASN A 33 -6.30 7.36 8.42
N LYS A 34 -5.80 6.33 7.75
CA LYS A 34 -4.39 5.92 7.82
C LYS A 34 -3.76 6.00 6.45
N THR A 35 -2.49 6.39 6.41
CA THR A 35 -1.73 6.46 5.17
C THR A 35 -0.48 5.62 5.27
N SER A 36 0.06 5.25 4.10
CA SER A 36 1.35 4.60 4.03
C SER A 36 2.01 4.93 2.70
N THR A 37 3.34 4.83 2.67
CA THR A 37 4.10 5.05 1.46
C THR A 37 4.31 3.72 0.76
N VAL A 38 4.09 3.71 -0.56
CA VAL A 38 4.30 2.53 -1.39
C VAL A 38 5.45 2.84 -2.35
N PRO A 39 6.55 2.08 -2.32
CA PRO A 39 7.68 2.34 -3.21
C PRO A 39 7.28 2.11 -4.66
N ARG A 40 8.00 2.77 -5.57
CA ARG A 40 7.74 2.66 -7.01
C ARG A 40 8.54 1.54 -7.67
N HIS A 41 9.08 0.62 -6.88
CA HIS A 41 9.80 -0.54 -7.40
C HIS A 41 8.82 -1.54 -8.00
N ARG A 42 9.25 -2.24 -9.05
CA ARG A 42 8.40 -3.25 -9.70
C ARG A 42 8.08 -4.41 -8.77
N GLU A 43 9.02 -4.73 -7.89
CA GLU A 43 8.86 -5.80 -6.90
C GLU A 43 8.93 -5.17 -5.51
N ILE A 44 8.02 -5.56 -4.65
CA ILE A 44 8.00 -5.14 -3.25
C ILE A 44 8.18 -6.40 -2.41
N ASN A 45 9.20 -6.41 -1.53
CA ASN A 45 9.44 -7.61 -0.75
C ASN A 45 8.30 -7.85 0.24
N ASP A 46 8.16 -9.11 0.66
CA ASP A 46 7.03 -9.54 1.48
C ASP A 46 6.98 -8.80 2.83
N PHE A 47 8.13 -8.55 3.42
CA PHE A 47 8.20 -7.84 4.69
C PHE A 47 7.60 -6.43 4.55
N LEU A 48 7.98 -5.74 3.49
CA LEU A 48 7.49 -4.38 3.26
C LEU A 48 6.00 -4.38 2.93
N CYS A 49 5.52 -5.38 2.17
CA CYS A 49 4.08 -5.52 1.90
C CYS A 49 3.31 -5.63 3.20
N LYS A 50 3.79 -6.45 4.13
CA LYS A 50 3.14 -6.63 5.42
C LYS A 50 3.15 -5.36 6.25
N LYS A 51 4.28 -4.63 6.23
CA LYS A 51 4.38 -3.37 6.97
C LYS A 51 3.39 -2.34 6.44
N ILE A 52 3.28 -2.22 5.12
CA ILE A 52 2.35 -1.28 4.50
C ILE A 52 0.91 -1.64 4.85
N CYS A 53 0.55 -2.92 4.78
CA CYS A 53 -0.79 -3.37 5.15
C CYS A 53 -1.08 -3.06 6.61
N LYS A 54 -0.09 -3.23 7.48
CA LYS A 54 -0.25 -2.91 8.90
C LYS A 54 -0.47 -1.40 9.08
N ASP A 55 0.29 -0.57 8.36
CA ASP A 55 0.13 0.88 8.43
C ASP A 55 -1.26 1.31 7.97
N LEU A 56 -1.79 0.67 6.95
CA LEU A 56 -3.10 0.99 6.40
C LEU A 56 -4.24 0.27 7.14
N GLU A 57 -3.90 -0.60 8.09
CA GLU A 57 -4.87 -1.39 8.88
C GLU A 57 -5.77 -2.22 8.00
N ILE A 58 -5.17 -2.91 7.05
CA ILE A 58 -5.87 -3.85 6.18
C ILE A 58 -5.23 -5.22 6.30
N LYS A 59 -5.92 -6.25 5.82
CA LYS A 59 -5.40 -7.61 5.91
C LYS A 59 -4.19 -7.79 4.98
N MET A 60 -3.34 -8.75 5.34
CA MET A 60 -2.14 -9.06 4.57
C MET A 60 -2.51 -9.67 3.22
N PRO A 61 -1.64 -9.52 2.19
CA PRO A 61 -1.92 -10.07 0.87
C PRO A 61 -1.66 -11.58 0.77
N PHE A 62 -1.05 -12.16 1.77
CA PHE A 62 -0.76 -13.60 1.79
C PHE A 62 -0.77 -14.12 3.22
#